data_be2bc21155b968b20fbabf66d6da27f8
#
_entry.id   be2bc21155b968b20fbabf66d6da27f8
#
_cell.length_a   1.000
_cell.length_b   1.000
_cell.length_c   1.000
_cell.angle_alpha   90.00
_cell.angle_beta   90.00
_cell.angle_gamma   90.00
#
_symmetry.space_group_name_H-M   'P 1'
#
loop_
_entity.id
_entity.type
_entity.pdbx_description
1 polymer ?
#
loop_
_entity_poly.entity_id
_entity_poly.type
_entity_poly.pdbx_seq_one_letter_code
_entity_poly.pdbx_strand_id
1 'polypeptide(L)'
;MEKLLEVKDLKVSFFTDLGETQAVKDAGFAIEEGDFFGIVGESGSGKSVTTKSILRLGPSNCRIMGGEILFQGEDILKKSEAELREIRGGEIAMIFQDSLSALNPVYTEGNKMVELIRRHTSMTKKEAKARVLELLTAVGITDPEKAMRSYPHELSGGMRQRVMIAMAMSSNPKVLIADEPTTALDVTIQANILHLLLELQKKKQYEYHSDHS
;
A
#
# COMPACT_ATOMS: atom_id res chain seq x y z
N MET A 1 -4.90 -16.99 17.23
CA MET A 1 -5.55 -15.94 16.40
C MET A 1 -5.34 -16.32 14.95
N GLU A 2 -6.24 -15.97 14.07
CA GLU A 2 -6.15 -16.32 12.65
C GLU A 2 -5.18 -15.37 11.95
N LYS A 3 -4.22 -15.92 11.20
CA LYS A 3 -3.21 -15.11 10.48
C LYS A 3 -3.88 -14.40 9.30
N LEU A 4 -3.77 -13.08 9.25
CA LEU A 4 -4.31 -12.27 8.16
C LEU A 4 -3.44 -12.39 6.90
N LEU A 5 -2.12 -12.30 7.05
CA LEU A 5 -1.14 -12.48 5.98
C LEU A 5 0.00 -13.38 6.49
N GLU A 6 0.36 -14.39 5.72
CA GLU A 6 1.48 -15.27 6.03
C GLU A 6 2.35 -15.48 4.81
N VAL A 7 3.65 -15.25 4.95
CA VAL A 7 4.67 -15.54 3.94
C VAL A 7 5.52 -16.70 4.44
N LYS A 8 5.70 -17.74 3.62
CA LYS A 8 6.45 -18.95 3.95
C LYS A 8 7.50 -19.23 2.91
N ASP A 9 8.74 -19.40 3.31
CA ASP A 9 9.88 -19.87 2.51
C ASP A 9 9.99 -19.14 1.16
N LEU A 10 9.64 -17.85 1.11
CA LEU A 10 9.58 -17.06 -0.11
C LEU A 10 10.96 -16.92 -0.74
N LYS A 11 11.07 -17.31 -2.01
CA LYS A 11 12.29 -17.22 -2.83
C LYS A 11 12.00 -16.41 -4.07
N VAL A 12 12.79 -15.37 -4.32
CA VAL A 12 12.61 -14.48 -5.48
C VAL A 12 13.95 -14.23 -6.15
N SER A 13 13.98 -14.38 -7.47
CA SER A 13 15.17 -14.16 -8.31
C SER A 13 14.90 -13.20 -9.45
N PHE A 14 15.93 -12.47 -9.84
CA PHE A 14 15.97 -11.66 -11.05
C PHE A 14 16.81 -12.37 -12.11
N PHE A 15 16.32 -12.37 -13.34
CA PHE A 15 17.00 -12.95 -14.49
C PHE A 15 17.43 -11.83 -15.43
N THR A 16 18.73 -11.81 -15.74
CA THR A 16 19.35 -10.86 -16.67
C THR A 16 20.22 -11.60 -17.66
N ASP A 17 20.75 -10.93 -18.67
CA ASP A 17 21.71 -11.52 -19.61
C ASP A 17 23.01 -12.00 -18.93
N LEU A 18 23.28 -11.49 -17.72
CA LEU A 18 24.44 -11.91 -16.89
C LEU A 18 24.14 -13.13 -15.99
N GLY A 19 22.89 -13.62 -15.99
CA GLY A 19 22.46 -14.77 -15.21
C GLY A 19 21.42 -14.46 -14.16
N GLU A 20 21.25 -15.39 -13.21
CA GLU A 20 20.32 -15.31 -12.10
C GLU A 20 20.94 -14.60 -10.89
N THR A 21 20.18 -13.68 -10.29
CA THR A 21 20.49 -13.06 -9.01
C THR A 21 19.37 -13.32 -8.03
N GLN A 22 19.65 -14.09 -6.99
CA GLN A 22 18.67 -14.38 -5.94
C GLN A 22 18.54 -13.21 -4.97
N ALA A 23 17.41 -12.48 -5.05
CA ALA A 23 17.15 -11.29 -4.24
C ALA A 23 16.50 -11.62 -2.89
N VAL A 24 15.68 -12.67 -2.84
CA VAL A 24 15.10 -13.21 -1.60
C VAL A 24 15.39 -14.70 -1.57
N LYS A 25 16.11 -15.15 -0.53
CA LYS A 25 16.57 -16.53 -0.43
C LYS A 25 15.61 -17.41 0.34
N ASP A 26 15.06 -16.85 1.43
CA ASP A 26 14.16 -17.55 2.32
C ASP A 26 13.53 -16.51 3.27
N ALA A 27 12.37 -15.98 2.91
CA ALA A 27 11.67 -15.02 3.75
C ALA A 27 10.38 -15.65 4.30
N GLY A 28 10.22 -15.55 5.62
CA GLY A 28 9.04 -16.05 6.32
C GLY A 28 8.62 -15.12 7.44
N PHE A 29 7.33 -14.77 7.48
CA PHE A 29 6.69 -14.03 8.58
C PHE A 29 5.18 -14.19 8.52
N ALA A 30 4.52 -13.83 9.61
CA ALA A 30 3.06 -13.80 9.67
C ALA A 30 2.61 -12.50 10.34
N ILE A 31 1.45 -12.01 9.92
CA ILE A 31 0.81 -10.79 10.42
C ILE A 31 -0.62 -11.15 10.82
N GLU A 32 -1.02 -10.76 12.02
CA GLU A 32 -2.39 -10.90 12.52
C GLU A 32 -3.17 -9.59 12.30
N GLU A 33 -4.47 -9.62 12.49
CA GLU A 33 -5.28 -8.42 12.37
C GLU A 33 -4.91 -7.40 13.47
N GLY A 34 -4.68 -6.15 13.07
CA GLY A 34 -4.27 -5.09 13.96
C GLY A 34 -2.77 -5.02 14.27
N ASP A 35 -1.94 -5.90 13.71
CA ASP A 35 -0.50 -5.84 13.88
C ASP A 35 0.12 -4.62 13.18
N PHE A 36 1.18 -4.10 13.79
CA PHE A 36 2.12 -3.18 13.15
C PHE A 36 3.47 -3.88 13.02
N PHE A 37 3.75 -4.38 11.82
CA PHE A 37 4.91 -5.21 11.53
C PHE A 37 5.97 -4.44 10.73
N GLY A 38 7.23 -4.49 11.16
CA GLY A 38 8.35 -3.81 10.49
C GLY A 38 9.39 -4.79 9.94
N ILE A 39 9.76 -4.61 8.67
CA ILE A 39 10.88 -5.31 8.04
C ILE A 39 12.09 -4.38 8.02
N VAL A 40 13.15 -4.74 8.74
CA VAL A 40 14.39 -3.95 8.87
C VAL A 40 15.54 -4.67 8.17
N GLY A 41 16.45 -3.92 7.58
CA GLY A 41 17.64 -4.47 6.94
C GLY A 41 18.35 -3.43 6.09
N GLU A 42 19.57 -3.74 5.64
CA GLU A 42 20.39 -2.86 4.80
C GLU A 42 19.77 -2.64 3.41
N SER A 43 20.26 -1.62 2.70
CA SER A 43 19.89 -1.43 1.30
C SER A 43 20.28 -2.64 0.46
N GLY A 44 19.39 -3.10 -0.41
CA GLY A 44 19.62 -4.32 -1.22
C GLY A 44 19.37 -5.65 -0.51
N SER A 45 18.92 -5.66 0.77
CA SER A 45 18.61 -6.90 1.50
C SER A 45 17.32 -7.63 1.06
N GLY A 46 16.62 -7.14 0.04
CA GLY A 46 15.43 -7.77 -0.49
C GLY A 46 14.09 -7.30 0.11
N LYS A 47 14.07 -6.31 0.99
CA LYS A 47 12.84 -5.79 1.64
C LYS A 47 11.76 -5.41 0.63
N SER A 48 12.08 -4.49 -0.26
CA SER A 48 11.13 -4.02 -1.30
C SER A 48 10.75 -5.13 -2.29
N VAL A 49 11.65 -6.08 -2.55
CA VAL A 49 11.34 -7.25 -3.38
C VAL A 49 10.33 -8.14 -2.67
N THR A 50 10.54 -8.41 -1.38
CA THR A 50 9.62 -9.20 -0.56
C THR A 50 8.23 -8.56 -0.51
N THR A 51 8.14 -7.26 -0.18
CA THR A 51 6.85 -6.54 -0.06
C THR A 51 6.11 -6.47 -1.41
N LYS A 52 6.80 -6.21 -2.51
CA LYS A 52 6.21 -6.20 -3.86
C LYS A 52 5.77 -7.60 -4.32
N SER A 53 6.47 -8.63 -3.88
CA SER A 53 6.11 -10.03 -4.20
C SER A 53 4.78 -10.45 -3.60
N ILE A 54 4.38 -9.89 -2.44
CA ILE A 54 3.06 -10.13 -1.83
C ILE A 54 1.93 -9.83 -2.82
N LEU A 55 2.08 -8.76 -3.59
CA LEU A 55 1.10 -8.35 -4.59
C LEU A 55 1.49 -8.73 -6.03
N ARG A 56 2.54 -9.53 -6.22
CA ARG A 56 3.08 -9.90 -7.54
C ARG A 56 3.36 -8.67 -8.43
N LEU A 57 3.94 -7.61 -7.83
CA LEU A 57 4.26 -6.33 -8.50
C LEU A 57 5.73 -6.23 -8.94
N GLY A 58 6.38 -7.35 -9.20
CA GLY A 58 7.74 -7.38 -9.73
C GLY A 58 7.82 -7.03 -11.23
N PRO A 59 8.96 -6.52 -11.71
CA PRO A 59 9.21 -6.35 -13.14
C PRO A 59 9.24 -7.70 -13.87
N SER A 60 9.19 -7.68 -15.21
CA SER A 60 9.06 -8.89 -16.04
C SER A 60 10.21 -9.91 -15.88
N ASN A 61 11.39 -9.43 -15.46
CA ASN A 61 12.56 -10.28 -15.19
C ASN A 61 12.63 -10.78 -13.73
N CYS A 62 11.65 -10.44 -12.89
CA CYS A 62 11.52 -10.93 -11.52
C CYS A 62 10.61 -12.17 -11.50
N ARG A 63 11.05 -13.24 -10.83
CA ARG A 63 10.26 -14.46 -10.68
C ARG A 63 10.28 -14.94 -9.24
N ILE A 64 9.10 -15.35 -8.76
CA ILE A 64 8.97 -16.08 -7.50
C ILE A 64 9.32 -17.54 -7.79
N MET A 65 10.40 -18.01 -7.16
CA MET A 65 11.00 -19.32 -7.39
C MET A 65 10.45 -20.39 -6.43
N GLY A 66 9.82 -19.98 -5.33
CA GLY A 66 9.24 -20.89 -4.35
C GLY A 66 8.67 -20.17 -3.16
N GLY A 67 8.03 -20.91 -2.29
CA GLY A 67 7.32 -20.42 -1.12
C GLY A 67 5.83 -20.23 -1.34
N GLU A 68 5.15 -19.77 -0.30
CA GLU A 68 3.71 -19.50 -0.30
C GLU A 68 3.45 -18.10 0.26
N ILE A 69 2.42 -17.43 -0.26
CA ILE A 69 1.90 -16.17 0.28
C ILE A 69 0.41 -16.35 0.51
N LEU A 70 0.04 -16.53 1.78
CA LEU A 70 -1.34 -16.78 2.18
C LEU A 70 -1.97 -15.47 2.70
N PHE A 71 -3.07 -15.08 2.12
CA PHE A 71 -3.92 -13.99 2.62
C PHE A 71 -5.26 -14.58 3.02
N GLN A 72 -5.62 -14.45 4.30
CA GLN A 72 -6.80 -15.09 4.89
C GLN A 72 -6.89 -16.60 4.57
N GLY A 73 -5.74 -17.28 4.59
CA GLY A 73 -5.62 -18.71 4.31
C GLY A 73 -5.57 -19.08 2.83
N GLU A 74 -5.80 -18.15 1.90
CA GLU A 74 -5.75 -18.41 0.45
C GLU A 74 -4.42 -17.99 -0.17
N ASP A 75 -3.83 -18.86 -0.99
CA ASP A 75 -2.53 -18.60 -1.62
C ASP A 75 -2.66 -17.59 -2.78
N ILE A 76 -2.12 -16.37 -2.58
CA ILE A 76 -2.10 -15.29 -3.56
C ILE A 76 -1.35 -15.70 -4.85
N LEU A 77 -0.35 -16.57 -4.74
CA LEU A 77 0.46 -16.97 -5.89
C LEU A 77 -0.32 -17.82 -6.90
N LYS A 78 -1.38 -18.48 -6.44
CA LYS A 78 -2.26 -19.33 -7.27
C LYS A 78 -3.44 -18.56 -7.89
N LYS A 79 -3.66 -17.31 -7.46
CA LYS A 79 -4.77 -16.50 -7.97
C LYS A 79 -4.53 -16.01 -9.39
N SER A 80 -5.60 -15.93 -10.15
CA SER A 80 -5.62 -15.32 -11.48
C SER A 80 -5.41 -13.80 -11.40
N GLU A 81 -5.04 -13.16 -12.50
CA GLU A 81 -4.90 -11.70 -12.55
C GLU A 81 -6.23 -10.96 -12.29
N ALA A 82 -7.36 -11.57 -12.59
CA ALA A 82 -8.67 -11.00 -12.26
C ALA A 82 -8.90 -10.95 -10.75
N GLU A 83 -8.65 -12.05 -10.03
CA GLU A 83 -8.75 -12.12 -8.57
C GLU A 83 -7.73 -11.20 -7.88
N LEU A 84 -6.51 -11.12 -8.40
CA LEU A 84 -5.50 -10.21 -7.88
C LEU A 84 -5.86 -8.73 -8.01
N ARG A 85 -6.61 -8.37 -9.06
CA ARG A 85 -7.09 -6.98 -9.23
C ARG A 85 -8.08 -6.57 -8.15
N GLU A 86 -8.87 -7.50 -7.64
CA GLU A 86 -9.79 -7.23 -6.51
C GLU A 86 -9.03 -7.09 -5.19
N ILE A 87 -7.97 -7.89 -5.01
CA ILE A 87 -7.11 -7.82 -3.82
C ILE A 87 -6.28 -6.53 -3.82
N ARG A 88 -5.66 -6.20 -4.97
CA ARG A 88 -4.80 -5.02 -5.12
C ARG A 88 -5.59 -3.72 -5.00
N GLY A 89 -5.34 -2.98 -3.94
CA GLY A 89 -6.01 -1.71 -3.62
C GLY A 89 -7.37 -1.86 -2.94
N GLY A 90 -8.00 -3.03 -2.97
CA GLY A 90 -9.21 -3.34 -2.22
C GLY A 90 -8.90 -3.90 -0.84
N GLU A 91 -8.32 -5.09 -0.80
CA GLU A 91 -8.03 -5.84 0.43
C GLU A 91 -6.61 -5.55 0.95
N ILE A 92 -5.62 -5.46 0.05
CA ILE A 92 -4.24 -5.14 0.35
C ILE A 92 -3.84 -3.91 -0.47
N ALA A 93 -3.45 -2.83 0.20
CA ALA A 93 -2.95 -1.62 -0.43
C ALA A 93 -1.44 -1.45 -0.20
N MET A 94 -0.78 -0.71 -1.09
CA MET A 94 0.65 -0.45 -1.01
C MET A 94 0.97 1.03 -1.18
N ILE A 95 1.80 1.55 -0.28
CA ILE A 95 2.44 2.86 -0.38
C ILE A 95 3.82 2.64 -0.96
N PHE A 96 4.10 3.21 -2.14
CA PHE A 96 5.38 3.07 -2.82
C PHE A 96 6.41 4.09 -2.34
N GLN A 97 7.68 3.75 -2.46
CA GLN A 97 8.81 4.61 -2.09
C GLN A 97 8.82 5.93 -2.88
N ASP A 98 8.57 5.89 -4.18
CA ASP A 98 8.52 7.08 -5.02
C ASP A 98 7.07 7.48 -5.32
N SER A 99 6.61 8.52 -4.64
CA SER A 99 5.27 9.07 -4.83
C SER A 99 5.07 9.74 -6.20
N LEU A 100 6.14 10.20 -6.87
CA LEU A 100 6.01 10.86 -8.16
C LEU A 100 5.74 9.85 -9.28
N SER A 101 6.46 8.74 -9.28
CA SER A 101 6.24 7.67 -10.27
C SER A 101 4.97 6.87 -10.03
N ALA A 102 4.49 6.82 -8.78
CA ALA A 102 3.27 6.10 -8.42
C ALA A 102 1.99 6.84 -8.82
N LEU A 103 2.02 8.18 -8.87
CA LEU A 103 0.86 8.99 -9.21
C LEU A 103 0.79 9.23 -10.73
N ASN A 104 -0.41 9.14 -11.30
CA ASN A 104 -0.60 9.32 -12.74
C ASN A 104 -0.71 10.83 -13.08
N PRO A 105 0.26 11.41 -13.84
CA PRO A 105 0.32 12.86 -14.08
C PRO A 105 -0.80 13.41 -14.97
N VAL A 106 -1.59 12.55 -15.63
CA VAL A 106 -2.64 12.94 -16.57
C VAL A 106 -3.99 13.20 -15.89
N TYR A 107 -4.15 12.75 -14.66
CA TYR A 107 -5.40 12.90 -13.90
C TYR A 107 -5.19 13.75 -12.65
N THR A 108 -6.24 14.47 -12.24
CA THR A 108 -6.23 15.11 -10.92
C THR A 108 -6.37 14.04 -9.83
N GLU A 109 -5.80 14.32 -8.66
CA GLU A 109 -5.78 13.37 -7.55
C GLU A 109 -7.19 13.00 -7.09
N GLY A 110 -8.10 13.96 -7.02
CA GLY A 110 -9.48 13.68 -6.64
C GLY A 110 -10.21 12.78 -7.64
N ASN A 111 -10.00 12.94 -8.94
CA ASN A 111 -10.62 12.07 -9.93
C ASN A 111 -10.12 10.64 -9.79
N LYS A 112 -8.81 10.46 -9.56
CA LYS A 112 -8.19 9.14 -9.40
C LYS A 112 -8.67 8.46 -8.12
N MET A 113 -8.72 9.19 -7.01
CA MET A 113 -9.22 8.65 -5.74
C MET A 113 -10.72 8.28 -5.82
N VAL A 114 -11.54 9.12 -6.44
CA VAL A 114 -12.97 8.80 -6.66
C VAL A 114 -13.16 7.55 -7.52
N GLU A 115 -12.35 7.39 -8.57
CA GLU A 115 -12.35 6.19 -9.41
C GLU A 115 -12.01 4.94 -8.58
N LEU A 116 -10.95 5.02 -7.77
CA LEU A 116 -10.47 3.92 -6.93
C LEU A 116 -11.52 3.51 -5.89
N ILE A 117 -12.09 4.47 -5.17
CA ILE A 117 -13.17 4.20 -4.19
C ILE A 117 -14.35 3.51 -4.86
N ARG A 118 -14.82 4.03 -5.99
CA ARG A 118 -15.97 3.45 -6.70
C ARG A 118 -15.70 2.09 -7.32
N ARG A 119 -14.45 1.75 -7.56
CA ARG A 119 -14.05 0.43 -8.03
C ARG A 119 -14.16 -0.63 -6.93
N HIS A 120 -13.79 -0.28 -5.70
CA HIS A 120 -13.70 -1.22 -4.58
C HIS A 120 -14.86 -1.10 -3.58
N THR A 121 -15.79 -0.16 -3.81
CA THR A 121 -16.96 0.06 -2.94
C THR A 121 -18.21 0.30 -3.77
N SER A 122 -19.39 0.20 -3.13
CA SER A 122 -20.69 0.53 -3.74
C SER A 122 -21.03 2.03 -3.70
N MET A 123 -20.10 2.90 -3.29
CA MET A 123 -20.35 4.34 -3.14
C MET A 123 -20.72 5.01 -4.46
N THR A 124 -21.69 5.90 -4.42
CA THR A 124 -22.01 6.82 -5.51
C THR A 124 -20.87 7.81 -5.72
N LYS A 125 -20.84 8.47 -6.88
CA LYS A 125 -19.82 9.50 -7.17
C LYS A 125 -19.82 10.64 -6.14
N LYS A 126 -21.00 10.99 -5.58
CA LYS A 126 -21.13 12.05 -4.56
C LYS A 126 -20.52 11.61 -3.23
N GLU A 127 -20.84 10.41 -2.78
CA GLU A 127 -20.28 9.82 -1.56
C GLU A 127 -18.77 9.62 -1.66
N ALA A 128 -18.29 9.08 -2.79
CA ALA A 128 -16.86 8.93 -3.03
C ALA A 128 -16.10 10.27 -2.99
N LYS A 129 -16.69 11.36 -3.53
CA LYS A 129 -16.10 12.70 -3.42
C LYS A 129 -16.02 13.19 -1.96
N ALA A 130 -17.07 12.99 -1.17
CA ALA A 130 -17.06 13.33 0.25
C ALA A 130 -15.99 12.54 0.99
N ARG A 131 -15.90 11.23 0.72
CA ARG A 131 -14.87 10.35 1.30
C ARG A 131 -13.45 10.78 0.93
N VAL A 132 -13.21 11.24 -0.29
CA VAL A 132 -11.89 11.79 -0.68
C VAL A 132 -11.52 13.01 0.17
N LEU A 133 -12.45 13.94 0.38
CA LEU A 133 -12.21 15.13 1.22
C LEU A 133 -11.89 14.75 2.67
N GLU A 134 -12.63 13.80 3.24
CA GLU A 134 -12.36 13.26 4.58
C GLU A 134 -10.96 12.66 4.68
N LEU A 135 -10.56 11.83 3.71
CA LEU A 135 -9.25 11.19 3.69
C LEU A 135 -8.11 12.21 3.55
N LEU A 136 -8.26 13.18 2.64
CA LEU A 136 -7.26 14.24 2.47
C LEU A 136 -7.12 15.09 3.73
N THR A 137 -8.23 15.36 4.43
CA THR A 137 -8.21 16.03 5.74
C THR A 137 -7.52 15.17 6.79
N ALA A 138 -7.84 13.89 6.87
CA ALA A 138 -7.27 12.96 7.84
C ALA A 138 -5.74 12.81 7.71
N VAL A 139 -5.22 12.87 6.49
CA VAL A 139 -3.76 12.87 6.26
C VAL A 139 -3.11 14.25 6.43
N GLY A 140 -3.86 15.26 6.89
CA GLY A 140 -3.34 16.58 7.21
C GLY A 140 -3.06 17.48 5.99
N ILE A 141 -3.82 17.33 4.90
CA ILE A 141 -3.83 18.29 3.78
C ILE A 141 -4.62 19.51 4.23
N THR A 142 -4.01 20.70 4.18
CA THR A 142 -4.60 21.95 4.68
C THR A 142 -5.78 22.43 3.83
N ASP A 143 -5.70 22.24 2.50
CA ASP A 143 -6.76 22.60 1.55
C ASP A 143 -7.12 21.35 0.71
N PRO A 144 -8.00 20.48 1.24
CA PRO A 144 -8.38 19.22 0.57
C PRO A 144 -9.09 19.45 -0.76
N GLU A 145 -9.89 20.51 -0.88
CA GLU A 145 -10.60 20.83 -2.12
C GLU A 145 -9.65 21.25 -3.24
N LYS A 146 -8.62 22.03 -2.92
CA LYS A 146 -7.57 22.39 -3.87
C LYS A 146 -6.76 21.17 -4.26
N ALA A 147 -6.31 20.37 -3.29
CA ALA A 147 -5.55 19.14 -3.55
C ALA A 147 -6.33 18.16 -4.44
N MET A 148 -7.63 18.02 -4.22
CA MET A 148 -8.51 17.19 -5.04
C MET A 148 -8.56 17.62 -6.52
N ARG A 149 -8.38 18.92 -6.81
CA ARG A 149 -8.36 19.48 -8.17
C ARG A 149 -6.96 19.56 -8.78
N SER A 150 -5.93 19.36 -7.97
CA SER A 150 -4.53 19.44 -8.40
C SER A 150 -4.07 18.18 -9.11
N TYR A 151 -3.13 18.35 -10.01
CA TYR A 151 -2.35 17.28 -10.60
C TYR A 151 -1.13 16.95 -9.72
N PRO A 152 -0.53 15.74 -9.83
CA PRO A 152 0.64 15.37 -9.03
C PRO A 152 1.79 16.39 -9.05
N HIS A 153 2.09 16.96 -10.21
CA HIS A 153 3.19 17.91 -10.40
C HIS A 153 2.94 19.29 -9.74
N GLU A 154 1.69 19.62 -9.41
CA GLU A 154 1.32 20.87 -8.71
C GLU A 154 1.46 20.74 -7.18
N LEU A 155 1.68 19.53 -6.67
CA LEU A 155 1.80 19.24 -5.24
C LEU A 155 3.27 19.18 -4.81
N SER A 156 3.57 19.63 -3.58
CA SER A 156 4.90 19.42 -2.99
C SER A 156 5.17 17.92 -2.72
N GLY A 157 6.42 17.53 -2.51
CA GLY A 157 6.78 16.14 -2.21
C GLY A 157 6.01 15.56 -1.02
N GLY A 158 5.95 16.32 0.09
CA GLY A 158 5.20 15.91 1.26
C GLY A 158 3.68 15.85 1.04
N MET A 159 3.11 16.73 0.20
CA MET A 159 1.69 16.64 -0.18
C MET A 159 1.42 15.42 -1.04
N ARG A 160 2.26 15.12 -2.03
CA ARG A 160 2.13 13.88 -2.84
C ARG A 160 2.15 12.63 -1.98
N GLN A 161 3.07 12.58 -0.99
CA GLN A 161 3.16 11.45 -0.07
C GLN A 161 1.86 11.28 0.74
N ARG A 162 1.32 12.37 1.29
CA ARG A 162 0.05 12.37 2.03
C ARG A 162 -1.12 11.94 1.14
N VAL A 163 -1.18 12.43 -0.09
CA VAL A 163 -2.20 12.01 -1.07
C VAL A 163 -2.07 10.52 -1.39
N MET A 164 -0.86 10.01 -1.58
CA MET A 164 -0.62 8.58 -1.82
C MET A 164 -1.07 7.71 -0.63
N ILE A 165 -0.83 8.16 0.61
CA ILE A 165 -1.34 7.49 1.81
C ILE A 165 -2.88 7.52 1.83
N ALA A 166 -3.51 8.67 1.60
CA ALA A 166 -4.96 8.79 1.53
C ALA A 166 -5.55 7.88 0.44
N MET A 167 -4.90 7.80 -0.71
CA MET A 167 -5.27 6.91 -1.81
C MET A 167 -5.18 5.43 -1.41
N ALA A 168 -4.09 5.03 -0.78
CA ALA A 168 -3.90 3.65 -0.31
C ALA A 168 -4.96 3.24 0.73
N MET A 169 -5.42 4.18 1.54
CA MET A 169 -6.46 3.95 2.56
C MET A 169 -7.89 4.08 2.05
N SER A 170 -8.09 4.51 0.81
CA SER A 170 -9.41 4.89 0.28
C SER A 170 -10.41 3.74 0.21
N SER A 171 -9.94 2.52 0.04
CA SER A 171 -10.75 1.29 -0.01
C SER A 171 -10.89 0.59 1.35
N ASN A 172 -10.35 1.19 2.42
CA ASN A 172 -10.30 0.58 3.75
C ASN A 172 -9.63 -0.82 3.75
N PRO A 173 -8.40 -0.97 3.24
CA PRO A 173 -7.75 -2.25 3.07
C PRO A 173 -7.50 -2.94 4.42
N LYS A 174 -7.48 -4.28 4.44
CA LYS A 174 -7.15 -5.08 5.62
C LYS A 174 -5.65 -5.04 5.92
N VAL A 175 -4.82 -5.01 4.87
CA VAL A 175 -3.35 -4.88 4.98
C VAL A 175 -2.89 -3.64 4.23
N LEU A 176 -2.08 -2.81 4.91
CA LEU A 176 -1.39 -1.68 4.29
C LEU A 176 0.12 -1.94 4.31
N ILE A 177 0.70 -2.10 3.13
CA ILE A 177 2.14 -2.27 2.95
C ILE A 177 2.77 -0.90 2.68
N ALA A 178 3.78 -0.52 3.44
CA ALA A 178 4.54 0.71 3.22
C ALA A 178 6.00 0.36 2.86
N ASP A 179 6.37 0.56 1.59
CA ASP A 179 7.72 0.30 1.09
C ASP A 179 8.53 1.59 1.17
N GLU A 180 9.32 1.74 2.24
CA GLU A 180 10.13 2.92 2.55
C GLU A 180 9.37 4.26 2.38
N PRO A 181 8.23 4.44 3.07
CA PRO A 181 7.30 5.54 2.79
C PRO A 181 7.87 6.93 3.10
N THR A 182 9.09 7.02 3.58
CA THR A 182 9.70 8.24 4.09
C THR A 182 11.08 8.56 3.52
N THR A 183 11.67 7.70 2.69
CA THR A 183 13.09 7.77 2.28
C THR A 183 13.47 9.06 1.53
N ALA A 184 12.52 9.69 0.82
CA ALA A 184 12.74 10.92 0.07
C ALA A 184 12.34 12.20 0.83
N LEU A 185 12.07 12.09 2.13
CA LEU A 185 11.53 13.19 2.95
C LEU A 185 12.53 13.57 4.05
N ASP A 186 12.47 14.80 4.52
CA ASP A 186 13.24 15.23 5.69
C ASP A 186 12.75 14.53 6.98
N VAL A 187 13.62 14.48 8.00
CA VAL A 187 13.39 13.73 9.25
C VAL A 187 12.09 14.12 9.95
N THR A 188 11.74 15.41 9.90
CA THR A 188 10.51 15.91 10.54
C THR A 188 9.26 15.39 9.84
N ILE A 189 9.27 15.40 8.51
CA ILE A 189 8.15 14.87 7.71
C ILE A 189 8.07 13.34 7.87
N GLN A 190 9.20 12.64 7.95
CA GLN A 190 9.24 11.19 8.21
C GLN A 190 8.52 10.83 9.52
N ALA A 191 8.86 11.51 10.61
CA ALA A 191 8.23 11.29 11.91
C ALA A 191 6.70 11.53 11.86
N ASN A 192 6.28 12.59 11.17
CA ASN A 192 4.86 12.92 11.01
C ASN A 192 4.10 11.86 10.19
N ILE A 193 4.71 11.30 9.14
CA ILE A 193 4.12 10.23 8.33
C ILE A 193 3.96 8.95 9.14
N LEU A 194 5.00 8.54 9.88
CA LEU A 194 4.92 7.35 10.73
C LEU A 194 3.87 7.52 11.84
N HIS A 195 3.82 8.69 12.47
CA HIS A 195 2.80 8.99 13.47
C HIS A 195 1.39 8.93 12.87
N LEU A 196 1.19 9.51 11.68
CA LEU A 196 -0.07 9.43 10.95
C LEU A 196 -0.51 7.98 10.68
N LEU A 197 0.39 7.13 10.20
CA LEU A 197 0.08 5.72 9.95
C LEU A 197 -0.34 4.98 11.22
N LEU A 198 0.35 5.25 12.35
CA LEU A 198 0.01 4.69 13.66
C LEU A 198 -1.36 5.19 14.19
N GLU A 199 -1.67 6.47 14.02
CA GLU A 199 -2.97 7.03 14.42
C GLU A 199 -4.11 6.44 13.60
N LEU A 200 -3.92 6.31 12.29
CA LEU A 200 -4.91 5.72 11.39
C LEU A 200 -5.16 4.24 11.72
N GLN A 201 -4.13 3.48 12.07
CA GLN A 201 -4.26 2.11 12.53
C GLN A 201 -5.08 2.04 13.83
N LYS A 202 -4.74 2.85 14.83
CA LYS A 202 -5.47 2.88 16.11
C LYS A 202 -6.95 3.23 15.91
N LYS A 203 -7.24 4.26 15.10
CA LYS A 203 -8.62 4.66 14.80
C LYS A 203 -9.41 3.52 14.18
N LYS A 204 -8.81 2.77 13.25
CA LYS A 204 -9.44 1.60 12.63
C LYS A 204 -9.75 0.50 13.67
N GLN A 205 -8.86 0.24 14.62
CA GLN A 205 -9.11 -0.71 15.71
C GLN A 205 -10.29 -0.28 16.60
N TYR A 206 -10.42 1.02 16.91
CA TYR A 206 -11.55 1.54 17.70
C TYR A 206 -12.88 1.42 16.95
N GLU A 207 -12.92 1.73 15.66
CA GLU A 207 -14.13 1.58 14.84
C GLU A 207 -14.58 0.11 14.78
N TYR A 208 -13.64 -0.84 14.64
CA TYR A 208 -13.94 -2.27 14.60
C TYR A 208 -14.51 -2.81 15.92
N HIS A 209 -14.04 -2.33 17.07
CA HIS A 209 -14.54 -2.73 18.38
C HIS A 209 -15.88 -2.07 18.73
N SER A 210 -16.21 -0.91 18.18
CA SER A 210 -17.48 -0.22 18.43
C SER A 210 -18.64 -0.80 17.61
N ASP A 211 -18.36 -1.39 16.45
CA ASP A 211 -19.39 -2.01 15.58
C ASP A 211 -19.77 -3.44 16.02
N HIS A 212 -19.03 -4.03 16.94
CA HIS A 212 -19.25 -5.38 17.46
C HIS A 212 -19.67 -5.41 18.95
N SER A 213 -19.97 -4.26 19.55
CA SER A 213 -20.54 -4.10 20.89
C SER A 213 -21.97 -3.59 20.81
#